data_164c4a56a59818ffd53d6cfe5e9e69af
#
_entry.id   164c4a56a59818ffd53d6cfe5e9e69af
#
_cell.length_a   1.000
_cell.length_b   1.000
_cell.length_c   1.000
_cell.angle_alpha   90.00
_cell.angle_beta   90.00
_cell.angle_gamma   90.00
#
_symmetry.space_group_name_H-M   'P 1'
#
loop_
_entity.id
_entity.type
_entity.pdbx_description
1 polymer ?
#
loop_
_entity_poly.entity_id
_entity_poly.type
_entity_poly.pdbx_seq_one_letter_code
_entity_poly.pdbx_strand_id
1 'polypeptide(L)'
;FVLSVEYPVGQDELISGEVGFATVLEQVKCLILDLDGTVYLGDQLIPGALRLREVAQAYGIDVFFLTNNSSRSRSYYSEKLTRMGWPVGPGGVLSSSQATAIALKSRGYRRLYVVGTESLVDELTAYGLTVCGDQEEHVDCVVVGFDTSLVYDRLRAAGRHLQRGTPMISTNPDRVCPLEGGEFIPDCAAITACLETAYGATTEYIGK
;
A
#
# COMPACT_ATOMS: atom_id res chain seq x y z
N PHE A 1 7.14 -5.15 -11.44
CA PHE A 1 7.04 -6.62 -11.46
C PHE A 1 7.92 -7.16 -10.36
N VAL A 2 7.36 -7.63 -9.27
CA VAL A 2 8.08 -8.47 -8.32
C VAL A 2 7.38 -9.82 -8.35
N LEU A 3 7.80 -10.69 -9.25
CA LEU A 3 7.62 -12.12 -9.10
C LEU A 3 8.81 -12.59 -8.25
N SER A 4 8.67 -12.62 -6.93
CA SER A 4 9.60 -13.39 -6.12
C SER A 4 9.09 -14.83 -6.09
N VAL A 5 9.59 -15.62 -7.02
CA VAL A 5 9.48 -17.07 -6.96
C VAL A 5 10.83 -17.56 -6.45
N GLU A 6 10.90 -18.02 -5.20
CA GLU A 6 12.07 -18.75 -4.74
C GLU A 6 12.08 -20.12 -5.41
N TYR A 7 12.99 -20.32 -6.35
CA TYR A 7 13.24 -21.62 -6.95
C TYR A 7 14.49 -22.28 -6.34
N PRO A 8 14.40 -23.53 -5.94
CA PRO A 8 15.58 -24.36 -5.77
C PRO A 8 15.94 -24.98 -7.13
N VAL A 9 16.45 -24.21 -8.08
CA VAL A 9 16.92 -24.78 -9.36
C VAL A 9 18.24 -24.13 -9.76
N GLY A 10 19.18 -24.99 -10.16
CA GLY A 10 20.49 -24.61 -10.67
C GLY A 10 20.41 -23.68 -11.88
N GLN A 11 21.44 -22.87 -12.02
CA GLN A 11 21.51 -21.65 -12.84
C GLN A 11 21.46 -21.82 -14.36
N ASP A 12 21.08 -22.96 -14.98
CA ASP A 12 21.38 -23.22 -16.38
C ASP A 12 20.20 -23.52 -17.32
N GLU A 13 18.94 -23.28 -16.95
CA GLU A 13 17.84 -23.40 -17.91
C GLU A 13 17.03 -22.12 -18.04
N LEU A 14 17.49 -21.21 -18.89
CA LEU A 14 16.67 -20.13 -19.43
C LEU A 14 15.56 -20.75 -20.30
N ILE A 15 14.33 -20.60 -19.81
CA ILE A 15 13.10 -21.13 -20.40
C ILE A 15 12.92 -20.57 -21.82
N SER A 16 13.18 -21.36 -22.82
CA SER A 16 12.82 -21.08 -24.21
C SER A 16 11.55 -21.85 -24.56
N GLY A 17 10.42 -21.11 -24.71
CA GLY A 17 9.21 -21.64 -25.34
C GLY A 17 8.00 -21.82 -24.41
N GLU A 18 6.83 -21.93 -25.03
CA GLU A 18 5.50 -22.06 -24.39
C GLU A 18 5.37 -23.25 -23.41
N VAL A 19 6.14 -24.31 -23.64
CA VAL A 19 6.14 -25.52 -22.79
C VAL A 19 6.70 -25.25 -21.39
N GLY A 20 7.72 -24.38 -21.26
CA GLY A 20 8.28 -24.03 -19.96
C GLY A 20 7.35 -23.20 -19.09
N PHE A 21 6.55 -22.33 -19.69
CA PHE A 21 5.63 -21.47 -18.96
C PHE A 21 4.45 -22.24 -18.31
N ALA A 22 3.88 -23.20 -19.03
CA ALA A 22 2.82 -24.06 -18.49
C ALA A 22 3.29 -24.87 -17.28
N THR A 23 4.50 -25.44 -17.33
CA THR A 23 5.10 -26.20 -16.23
C THR A 23 5.34 -25.33 -14.98
N VAL A 24 5.70 -24.05 -15.18
CA VAL A 24 5.86 -23.10 -14.07
C VAL A 24 4.51 -22.81 -13.42
N LEU A 25 3.47 -22.55 -14.20
CA LEU A 25 2.13 -22.24 -13.68
C LEU A 25 1.54 -23.40 -12.84
N GLU A 26 1.83 -24.65 -13.20
CA GLU A 26 1.39 -25.83 -12.43
C GLU A 26 1.98 -25.87 -11.02
N GLN A 27 3.11 -25.26 -10.78
CA GLN A 27 3.79 -25.19 -9.48
C GLN A 27 3.38 -23.96 -8.66
N VAL A 28 2.86 -22.92 -9.28
CA VAL A 28 2.42 -21.69 -8.62
C VAL A 28 1.12 -21.97 -7.85
N LYS A 29 1.10 -21.66 -6.56
CA LYS A 29 -0.09 -21.79 -5.71
C LYS A 29 -0.77 -20.45 -5.43
N CYS A 30 0.00 -19.37 -5.52
CA CYS A 30 -0.48 -18.04 -5.18
C CYS A 30 0.21 -16.98 -6.06
N LEU A 31 -0.56 -16.00 -6.49
CA LEU A 31 -0.06 -14.76 -7.10
C LEU A 31 -0.36 -13.60 -6.16
N ILE A 32 0.64 -12.76 -5.94
CA ILE A 32 0.47 -11.49 -5.24
C ILE A 32 0.70 -10.38 -6.27
N LEU A 33 -0.36 -9.63 -6.56
CA LEU A 33 -0.37 -8.60 -7.60
C LEU A 33 -0.46 -7.22 -6.98
N ASP A 34 0.36 -6.30 -7.48
CA ASP A 34 0.14 -4.89 -7.27
C ASP A 34 -1.13 -4.42 -8.00
N LEU A 35 -1.70 -3.28 -7.61
CA LEU A 35 -2.93 -2.75 -8.17
C LEU A 35 -2.68 -1.63 -9.19
N ASP A 36 -2.25 -0.47 -8.71
CA ASP A 36 -2.10 0.74 -9.53
C ASP A 36 -0.95 0.59 -10.53
N GLY A 37 -1.24 0.67 -11.83
CA GLY A 37 -0.27 0.45 -12.89
C GLY A 37 0.04 -1.02 -13.22
N THR A 38 -0.54 -1.99 -12.50
CA THR A 38 -0.34 -3.44 -12.73
C THR A 38 -1.64 -4.14 -13.13
N VAL A 39 -2.71 -3.95 -12.40
CA VAL A 39 -4.03 -4.54 -12.69
C VAL A 39 -4.93 -3.53 -13.39
N TYR A 40 -4.87 -2.29 -12.96
CA TYR A 40 -5.60 -1.17 -13.56
C TYR A 40 -4.79 0.13 -13.52
N LEU A 41 -5.19 1.11 -14.33
CA LEU A 41 -4.75 2.49 -14.24
C LEU A 41 -6.00 3.38 -14.21
N GLY A 42 -6.13 4.20 -13.16
CA GLY A 42 -7.40 4.92 -12.92
C GLY A 42 -8.57 3.94 -12.81
N ASP A 43 -9.59 4.11 -13.63
CA ASP A 43 -10.77 3.24 -13.66
C ASP A 43 -10.76 2.23 -14.83
N GLN A 44 -9.63 2.01 -15.48
CA GLN A 44 -9.49 1.10 -16.61
C GLN A 44 -8.55 -0.07 -16.28
N LEU A 45 -9.03 -1.29 -16.53
CA LEU A 45 -8.21 -2.49 -16.45
C LEU A 45 -7.09 -2.45 -17.49
N ILE A 46 -5.90 -2.86 -17.08
CA ILE A 46 -4.78 -3.06 -18.02
C ILE A 46 -5.11 -4.24 -18.93
N PRO A 47 -4.81 -4.14 -20.25
CA PRO A 47 -5.04 -5.23 -21.19
C PRO A 47 -4.40 -6.53 -20.69
N GLY A 48 -5.20 -7.60 -20.66
CA GLY A 48 -4.77 -8.91 -20.18
C GLY A 48 -5.06 -9.21 -18.70
N ALA A 49 -5.47 -8.22 -17.88
CA ALA A 49 -5.77 -8.45 -16.45
C ALA A 49 -6.87 -9.51 -16.25
N LEU A 50 -7.98 -9.43 -16.98
CA LEU A 50 -9.04 -10.47 -16.90
C LEU A 50 -8.57 -11.82 -17.43
N ARG A 51 -7.72 -11.83 -18.44
CA ARG A 51 -7.14 -13.09 -18.94
C ARG A 51 -6.25 -13.75 -17.90
N LEU A 52 -5.45 -12.97 -17.18
CA LEU A 52 -4.67 -13.48 -16.04
C LEU A 52 -5.57 -14.13 -14.98
N ARG A 53 -6.70 -13.48 -14.65
CA ARG A 53 -7.70 -14.05 -13.74
C ARG A 53 -8.22 -15.41 -14.23
N GLU A 54 -8.62 -15.51 -15.51
CA GLU A 54 -9.11 -16.76 -16.09
C GLU A 54 -8.05 -17.87 -16.01
N VAL A 55 -6.79 -17.55 -16.32
CA VAL A 55 -5.67 -18.49 -16.23
C VAL A 55 -5.45 -18.92 -14.78
N ALA A 56 -5.39 -17.98 -13.84
CA ALA A 56 -5.21 -18.31 -12.43
C ALA A 56 -6.33 -19.25 -11.94
N GLN A 57 -7.58 -18.97 -12.32
CA GLN A 57 -8.72 -19.80 -11.95
C GLN A 57 -8.64 -21.20 -12.58
N ALA A 58 -8.21 -21.32 -13.86
CA ALA A 58 -8.07 -22.59 -14.55
C ALA A 58 -6.99 -23.50 -13.94
N TYR A 59 -5.91 -22.90 -13.39
CA TYR A 59 -4.81 -23.61 -12.72
C TYR A 59 -5.00 -23.74 -11.19
N GLY A 60 -6.11 -23.25 -10.64
CA GLY A 60 -6.36 -23.28 -9.20
C GLY A 60 -5.38 -22.43 -8.38
N ILE A 61 -4.91 -21.33 -8.95
CA ILE A 61 -3.97 -20.41 -8.33
C ILE A 61 -4.75 -19.34 -7.56
N ASP A 62 -4.46 -19.20 -6.27
CA ASP A 62 -5.00 -18.11 -5.47
C ASP A 62 -4.40 -16.76 -5.86
N VAL A 63 -5.22 -15.71 -5.91
CA VAL A 63 -4.75 -14.37 -6.25
C VAL A 63 -5.05 -13.41 -5.09
N PHE A 64 -4.01 -12.75 -4.62
CA PHE A 64 -4.07 -11.68 -3.63
C PHE A 64 -3.55 -10.38 -4.24
N PHE A 65 -4.06 -9.26 -3.72
CA PHE A 65 -3.64 -7.94 -4.16
C PHE A 65 -2.93 -7.21 -3.04
N LEU A 66 -1.83 -6.53 -3.39
CA LEU A 66 -1.02 -5.77 -2.46
C LEU A 66 -0.86 -4.34 -3.01
N THR A 67 -1.39 -3.33 -2.29
CA THR A 67 -1.28 -1.94 -2.71
C THR A 67 -0.56 -1.08 -1.68
N ASN A 68 0.32 -0.20 -2.16
CA ASN A 68 0.92 0.86 -1.35
C ASN A 68 -0.02 2.04 -1.12
N ASN A 69 -1.05 2.17 -1.93
CA ASN A 69 -1.94 3.32 -1.89
C ASN A 69 -2.78 3.33 -0.61
N SER A 70 -2.37 4.17 0.34
CA SER A 70 -3.03 4.33 1.65
C SER A 70 -4.15 5.37 1.65
N SER A 71 -4.46 6.00 0.50
CA SER A 71 -5.49 7.04 0.42
C SER A 71 -6.92 6.51 0.48
N ARG A 72 -7.11 5.19 0.34
CA ARG A 72 -8.42 4.52 0.34
C ARG A 72 -8.41 3.28 1.23
N SER A 73 -9.61 2.87 1.66
CA SER A 73 -9.79 1.66 2.47
C SER A 73 -9.67 0.39 1.64
N ARG A 74 -9.41 -0.73 2.31
CA ARG A 74 -9.41 -2.07 1.69
C ARG A 74 -10.75 -2.40 1.01
N SER A 75 -11.87 -2.06 1.62
CA SER A 75 -13.21 -2.28 1.05
C SER A 75 -13.39 -1.56 -0.27
N TYR A 76 -12.90 -0.33 -0.37
CA TYR A 76 -12.91 0.42 -1.63
C TYR A 76 -12.20 -0.34 -2.76
N TYR A 77 -11.02 -0.90 -2.51
CA TYR A 77 -10.27 -1.65 -3.53
C TYR A 77 -10.98 -2.95 -3.93
N SER A 78 -11.54 -3.69 -2.97
CA SER A 78 -12.30 -4.90 -3.24
C SER A 78 -13.55 -4.61 -4.08
N GLU A 79 -14.28 -3.55 -3.78
CA GLU A 79 -15.43 -3.09 -4.55
C GLU A 79 -15.04 -2.59 -5.93
N LYS A 80 -13.95 -1.83 -6.05
CA LYS A 80 -13.41 -1.36 -7.33
C LYS A 80 -13.07 -2.52 -8.25
N LEU A 81 -12.31 -3.50 -7.78
CA LEU A 81 -11.97 -4.70 -8.53
C LEU A 81 -13.21 -5.49 -8.96
N THR A 82 -14.19 -5.62 -8.06
CA THR A 82 -15.45 -6.30 -8.36
C THR A 82 -16.22 -5.60 -9.48
N ARG A 83 -16.32 -4.26 -9.44
CA ARG A 83 -16.96 -3.48 -10.53
C ARG A 83 -16.23 -3.62 -11.86
N MET A 84 -14.90 -3.80 -11.83
CA MET A 84 -14.09 -4.03 -13.02
C MET A 84 -14.14 -5.48 -13.55
N GLY A 85 -14.95 -6.35 -12.93
CA GLY A 85 -15.10 -7.75 -13.36
C GLY A 85 -14.11 -8.71 -12.71
N TRP A 86 -13.39 -8.28 -11.67
CA TRP A 86 -12.54 -9.15 -10.87
C TRP A 86 -13.06 -9.23 -9.42
N PRO A 87 -14.04 -10.10 -9.11
CA PRO A 87 -14.55 -10.25 -7.76
C PRO A 87 -13.46 -10.69 -6.79
N VAL A 88 -13.33 -9.98 -5.67
CA VAL A 88 -12.33 -10.24 -4.63
C VAL A 88 -13.06 -10.51 -3.31
N GLY A 89 -12.74 -11.65 -2.72
CA GLY A 89 -13.30 -12.05 -1.42
C GLY A 89 -12.70 -11.26 -0.25
N PRO A 90 -13.29 -11.41 0.95
CA PRO A 90 -12.75 -10.83 2.17
C PRO A 90 -11.30 -11.29 2.40
N GLY A 91 -10.40 -10.34 2.59
CA GLY A 91 -8.98 -10.66 2.79
C GLY A 91 -8.15 -10.78 1.52
N GLY A 92 -8.74 -10.68 0.32
CA GLY A 92 -8.00 -10.74 -0.95
C GLY A 92 -7.20 -9.48 -1.29
N VAL A 93 -7.38 -8.38 -0.55
CA VAL A 93 -6.58 -7.16 -0.68
C VAL A 93 -5.86 -6.88 0.64
N LEU A 94 -4.57 -6.63 0.58
CA LEU A 94 -3.76 -6.07 1.66
C LEU A 94 -3.26 -4.68 1.23
N SER A 95 -3.52 -3.67 2.06
CA SER A 95 -3.03 -2.31 1.84
C SER A 95 -1.87 -1.97 2.78
N SER A 96 -1.06 -0.98 2.39
CA SER A 96 -0.03 -0.43 3.27
C SER A 96 -0.62 0.16 4.56
N SER A 97 -1.87 0.66 4.53
CA SER A 97 -2.59 1.11 5.73
C SER A 97 -2.77 0.00 6.76
N GLN A 98 -3.18 -1.21 6.32
CA GLN A 98 -3.32 -2.37 7.19
C GLN A 98 -1.97 -2.83 7.74
N ALA A 99 -0.98 -2.95 6.86
CA ALA A 99 0.37 -3.33 7.26
C ALA A 99 0.91 -2.36 8.33
N THR A 100 0.67 -1.04 8.14
CA THR A 100 1.03 0.01 9.10
C THR A 100 0.28 -0.17 10.42
N ALA A 101 -1.03 -0.43 10.41
CA ALA A 101 -1.80 -0.67 11.63
C ALA A 101 -1.25 -1.86 12.44
N ILE A 102 -0.92 -2.97 11.77
CA ILE A 102 -0.33 -4.16 12.39
C ILE A 102 1.05 -3.82 12.97
N ALA A 103 1.89 -3.11 12.22
CA ALA A 103 3.23 -2.71 12.65
C ALA A 103 3.19 -1.78 13.87
N LEU A 104 2.30 -0.79 13.88
CA LEU A 104 2.11 0.12 15.02
C LEU A 104 1.70 -0.65 16.29
N LYS A 105 0.73 -1.56 16.18
CA LYS A 105 0.28 -2.38 17.30
C LYS A 105 1.37 -3.29 17.85
N SER A 106 2.18 -3.91 16.98
CA SER A 106 3.29 -4.78 17.40
C SER A 106 4.38 -4.02 18.15
N ARG A 107 4.54 -2.71 17.88
CA ARG A 107 5.46 -1.80 18.59
C ARG A 107 4.87 -1.21 19.86
N GLY A 108 3.61 -1.51 20.18
CA GLY A 108 2.92 -0.98 21.36
C GLY A 108 2.36 0.43 21.21
N TYR A 109 2.45 1.03 20.03
CA TYR A 109 1.86 2.35 19.78
C TYR A 109 0.32 2.26 19.80
N ARG A 110 -0.32 3.28 20.38
CA ARG A 110 -1.78 3.34 20.56
C ARG A 110 -2.36 4.67 20.13
N ARG A 111 -1.68 5.77 20.43
CA ARG A 111 -2.12 7.14 20.20
C ARG A 111 -1.31 7.73 19.05
N LEU A 112 -1.97 8.13 17.98
CA LEU A 112 -1.33 8.51 16.73
C LEU A 112 -1.73 9.92 16.32
N TYR A 113 -0.80 10.67 15.75
CA TYR A 113 -1.11 11.80 14.90
C TYR A 113 -0.98 11.38 13.44
N VAL A 114 -2.00 11.62 12.61
CA VAL A 114 -2.03 11.10 11.24
C VAL A 114 -2.01 12.24 10.23
N VAL A 115 -1.02 12.21 9.34
CA VAL A 115 -0.97 12.98 8.10
C VAL A 115 -1.45 12.04 6.99
N GLY A 116 -2.75 12.08 6.69
CA GLY A 116 -3.39 11.14 5.79
C GLY A 116 -4.85 11.48 5.54
N THR A 117 -5.46 10.74 4.63
CA THR A 117 -6.89 10.85 4.33
C THR A 117 -7.76 10.29 5.47
N GLU A 118 -9.05 10.66 5.48
CA GLU A 118 -10.04 10.08 6.39
C GLU A 118 -10.08 8.55 6.30
N SER A 119 -9.95 7.98 5.09
CA SER A 119 -9.89 6.53 4.90
C SER A 119 -8.73 5.86 5.63
N LEU A 120 -7.55 6.50 5.73
CA LEU A 120 -6.45 6.00 6.54
C LEU A 120 -6.76 6.08 8.03
N VAL A 121 -7.37 7.18 8.47
CA VAL A 121 -7.81 7.37 9.87
C VAL A 121 -8.81 6.28 10.26
N ASP A 122 -9.79 6.01 9.43
CA ASP A 122 -10.81 4.97 9.65
C ASP A 122 -10.18 3.58 9.73
N GLU A 123 -9.27 3.25 8.82
CA GLU A 123 -8.56 1.96 8.81
C GLU A 123 -7.76 1.76 10.10
N LEU A 124 -6.96 2.75 10.53
CA LEU A 124 -6.19 2.69 11.77
C LEU A 124 -7.10 2.55 13.00
N THR A 125 -8.23 3.27 13.01
CA THR A 125 -9.21 3.22 14.07
C THR A 125 -9.90 1.86 14.14
N ALA A 126 -10.22 1.25 13.01
CA ALA A 126 -10.80 -0.10 12.94
C ALA A 126 -9.87 -1.17 13.53
N TYR A 127 -8.55 -0.93 13.50
CA TYR A 127 -7.55 -1.77 14.19
C TYR A 127 -7.41 -1.46 15.70
N GLY A 128 -8.22 -0.56 16.25
CA GLY A 128 -8.23 -0.20 17.68
C GLY A 128 -7.11 0.78 18.06
N LEU A 129 -6.60 1.56 17.09
CA LEU A 129 -5.68 2.67 17.32
C LEU A 129 -6.46 3.97 17.52
N THR A 130 -5.98 4.87 18.35
CA THR A 130 -6.60 6.17 18.61
C THR A 130 -5.92 7.23 17.77
N VAL A 131 -6.65 7.84 16.86
CA VAL A 131 -6.16 9.00 16.10
C VAL A 131 -6.50 10.27 16.86
N CYS A 132 -5.48 11.06 17.17
CA CYS A 132 -5.55 12.27 17.99
C CYS A 132 -5.69 13.50 17.10
N GLY A 133 -6.41 14.51 17.62
CA GLY A 133 -6.58 15.79 16.94
C GLY A 133 -5.36 16.72 17.07
N ASP A 134 -5.41 17.84 16.33
CA ASP A 134 -4.30 18.80 16.21
C ASP A 134 -3.86 19.43 17.55
N GLN A 135 -4.73 19.46 18.56
CA GLN A 135 -4.43 20.06 19.87
C GLN A 135 -3.86 19.07 20.88
N GLU A 136 -3.72 17.81 20.49
CA GLU A 136 -3.17 16.80 21.38
C GLU A 136 -1.70 17.08 21.69
N GLU A 137 -1.31 16.96 22.94
CA GLU A 137 0.05 17.24 23.37
C GLU A 137 0.99 16.04 23.19
N HIS A 138 0.45 14.83 23.38
CA HIS A 138 1.23 13.59 23.39
C HIS A 138 0.62 12.51 22.50
N VAL A 139 1.41 12.04 21.57
CA VAL A 139 1.12 10.87 20.74
C VAL A 139 2.33 9.94 20.75
N ASP A 140 2.09 8.65 20.53
CA ASP A 140 3.15 7.64 20.50
C ASP A 140 3.91 7.67 19.17
N CYS A 141 3.24 8.06 18.09
CA CYS A 141 3.81 8.05 16.74
C CYS A 141 3.09 9.04 15.82
N VAL A 142 3.85 9.70 14.94
CA VAL A 142 3.33 10.40 13.77
C VAL A 142 3.26 9.42 12.61
N VAL A 143 2.09 9.26 12.01
CA VAL A 143 1.90 8.38 10.83
C VAL A 143 1.69 9.25 9.60
N VAL A 144 2.48 9.00 8.56
CA VAL A 144 2.34 9.68 7.27
C VAL A 144 1.85 8.69 6.21
N GLY A 145 0.79 9.05 5.51
CA GLY A 145 0.23 8.30 4.39
C GLY A 145 0.16 9.15 3.12
N PHE A 146 -0.38 8.55 2.07
CA PHE A 146 -0.73 9.26 0.85
C PHE A 146 -1.96 10.15 1.11
N ASP A 147 -1.72 11.43 1.37
CA ASP A 147 -2.76 12.40 1.74
C ASP A 147 -3.14 13.29 0.57
N THR A 148 -4.20 12.92 -0.14
CA THR A 148 -4.77 13.70 -1.24
C THR A 148 -5.60 14.90 -0.77
N SER A 149 -5.77 15.06 0.54
CA SER A 149 -6.50 16.18 1.20
C SER A 149 -5.58 17.04 2.07
N LEU A 150 -4.25 16.98 1.83
CA LEU A 150 -3.24 17.62 2.65
C LEU A 150 -3.47 19.14 2.76
N VAL A 151 -3.47 19.61 4.01
CA VAL A 151 -3.46 21.05 4.34
C VAL A 151 -2.24 21.38 5.18
N TYR A 152 -1.76 22.63 5.07
CA TYR A 152 -0.55 23.08 5.76
C TYR A 152 -0.62 22.90 7.29
N ASP A 153 -1.78 23.12 7.88
CA ASP A 153 -1.98 22.98 9.32
C ASP A 153 -1.73 21.56 9.82
N ARG A 154 -2.03 20.55 9.00
CA ARG A 154 -1.74 19.14 9.32
C ARG A 154 -0.23 18.87 9.39
N LEU A 155 0.55 19.43 8.46
CA LEU A 155 2.03 19.36 8.52
C LEU A 155 2.59 20.09 9.75
N ARG A 156 2.03 21.26 10.06
CA ARG A 156 2.43 22.06 11.23
C ARG A 156 2.15 21.31 12.53
N ALA A 157 1.00 20.64 12.63
CA ALA A 157 0.65 19.86 13.80
C ALA A 157 1.56 18.63 13.96
N ALA A 158 1.82 17.88 12.88
CA ALA A 158 2.80 16.79 12.87
C ALA A 158 4.18 17.27 13.35
N GLY A 159 4.62 18.42 12.83
CA GLY A 159 5.90 19.02 13.19
C GLY A 159 6.07 19.32 14.69
N ARG A 160 5.00 19.72 15.39
CA ARG A 160 5.07 19.92 16.85
C ARG A 160 5.42 18.63 17.61
N HIS A 161 4.92 17.48 17.15
CA HIS A 161 5.23 16.18 17.72
C HIS A 161 6.67 15.77 17.38
N LEU A 162 7.09 15.94 16.10
CA LEU A 162 8.44 15.60 15.65
C LEU A 162 9.52 16.40 16.38
N GLN A 163 9.29 17.69 16.64
CA GLN A 163 10.20 18.55 17.44
C GLN A 163 10.37 18.06 18.87
N ARG A 164 9.41 17.31 19.42
CA ARG A 164 9.47 16.69 20.75
C ARG A 164 10.12 15.30 20.73
N GLY A 165 10.59 14.84 19.56
CA GLY A 165 11.22 13.53 19.40
C GLY A 165 10.25 12.38 19.20
N THR A 166 8.97 12.64 18.90
CA THR A 166 7.99 11.59 18.57
C THR A 166 8.45 10.85 17.31
N PRO A 167 8.50 9.51 17.30
CA PRO A 167 8.86 8.74 16.13
C PRO A 167 7.86 8.94 14.98
N MET A 168 8.35 8.78 13.73
CA MET A 168 7.56 8.87 12.52
C MET A 168 7.59 7.55 11.75
N ILE A 169 6.43 7.12 11.28
CA ILE A 169 6.26 5.95 10.41
C ILE A 169 5.48 6.39 9.18
N SER A 170 5.94 5.97 8.00
CA SER A 170 5.29 6.23 6.72
C SER A 170 4.71 4.96 6.12
N THR A 171 3.51 5.07 5.53
CA THR A 171 2.78 3.90 5.03
C THR A 171 3.46 3.24 3.84
N ASN A 172 4.20 4.00 3.02
CA ASN A 172 4.88 3.50 1.83
C ASN A 172 6.00 4.44 1.36
N PRO A 173 6.99 3.93 0.58
CA PRO A 173 8.12 4.72 0.09
C PRO A 173 7.85 5.44 -1.24
N ASP A 174 6.64 5.40 -1.79
CA ASP A 174 6.36 5.96 -3.11
C ASP A 174 6.40 7.48 -3.07
N ARG A 175 7.16 8.06 -3.99
CA ARG A 175 7.33 9.51 -4.12
C ARG A 175 6.21 10.15 -4.92
N VAL A 176 5.68 9.41 -5.88
CA VAL A 176 4.65 9.87 -6.80
C VAL A 176 3.63 8.76 -7.04
N CYS A 177 2.38 9.15 -7.23
CA CYS A 177 1.31 8.29 -7.71
C CYS A 177 1.01 8.61 -9.17
N PRO A 178 1.08 7.64 -10.10
CA PRO A 178 0.72 7.87 -11.50
C PRO A 178 -0.80 7.98 -11.66
N LEU A 179 -1.22 8.90 -12.53
CA LEU A 179 -2.61 9.11 -12.92
C LEU A 179 -2.82 8.78 -14.40
N GLU A 180 -4.08 8.73 -14.83
CA GLU A 180 -4.44 8.66 -16.24
C GLU A 180 -3.86 9.86 -17.00
N GLY A 181 -3.50 9.63 -18.28
CA GLY A 181 -2.91 10.68 -19.11
C GLY A 181 -1.43 10.96 -18.87
N GLY A 182 -0.75 10.17 -18.02
CA GLY A 182 0.68 10.30 -17.75
C GLY A 182 1.03 11.40 -16.75
N GLU A 183 0.07 11.94 -16.03
CA GLU A 183 0.26 12.85 -14.92
C GLU A 183 0.76 12.09 -13.68
N PHE A 184 1.50 12.77 -12.82
CA PHE A 184 1.96 12.27 -11.53
C PHE A 184 1.62 13.27 -10.43
N ILE A 185 1.18 12.77 -9.28
CA ILE A 185 0.96 13.60 -8.09
C ILE A 185 1.88 13.13 -6.94
N PRO A 186 2.24 14.04 -6.00
CA PRO A 186 3.04 13.68 -4.83
C PRO A 186 2.36 12.59 -4.00
N ASP A 187 3.11 11.54 -3.63
CA ASP A 187 2.65 10.45 -2.77
C ASP A 187 3.30 10.54 -1.37
N CYS A 188 3.15 9.53 -0.56
CA CYS A 188 3.53 9.44 0.85
C CYS A 188 4.98 9.89 1.09
N ALA A 189 5.96 9.37 0.34
CA ALA A 189 7.35 9.72 0.58
C ALA A 189 7.68 11.18 0.23
N ALA A 190 6.94 11.83 -0.68
CA ALA A 190 7.11 13.26 -0.94
C ALA A 190 6.63 14.10 0.26
N ILE A 191 5.51 13.71 0.90
CA ILE A 191 4.99 14.35 2.10
C ILE A 191 5.93 14.10 3.28
N THR A 192 6.42 12.88 3.41
CA THR A 192 7.41 12.49 4.42
C THR A 192 8.68 13.31 4.30
N ALA A 193 9.23 13.46 3.10
CA ALA A 193 10.44 14.24 2.84
C ALA A 193 10.30 15.72 3.26
N CYS A 194 9.10 16.30 3.13
CA CYS A 194 8.80 17.63 3.64
C CYS A 194 9.01 17.72 5.16
N LEU A 195 8.48 16.74 5.91
CA LEU A 195 8.61 16.68 7.37
C LEU A 195 10.05 16.36 7.80
N GLU A 196 10.71 15.43 7.13
CA GLU A 196 12.13 15.09 7.39
C GLU A 196 13.03 16.31 7.20
N THR A 197 12.85 17.04 6.08
CA THR A 197 13.63 18.24 5.77
C THR A 197 13.39 19.36 6.77
N ALA A 198 12.13 19.57 7.17
CA ALA A 198 11.77 20.68 8.04
C ALA A 198 12.18 20.46 9.50
N TYR A 199 12.13 19.20 9.99
CA TYR A 199 12.26 18.88 11.41
C TYR A 199 13.45 17.97 11.73
N GLY A 200 14.23 17.53 10.75
CA GLY A 200 15.34 16.60 10.95
C GLY A 200 14.90 15.22 11.44
N ALA A 201 13.62 14.90 11.27
CA ALA A 201 13.08 13.59 11.63
C ALA A 201 13.52 12.53 10.61
N THR A 202 13.49 11.27 11.04
CA THR A 202 13.66 10.10 10.16
C THR A 202 12.40 9.25 10.21
N THR A 203 12.07 8.58 9.12
CA THR A 203 10.92 7.68 9.05
C THR A 203 11.34 6.24 8.80
N GLU A 204 10.48 5.32 9.23
CA GLU A 204 10.46 3.94 8.78
C GLU A 204 9.31 3.78 7.78
N TYR A 205 9.58 3.19 6.62
CA TYR A 205 8.56 2.85 5.63
C TYR A 205 8.07 1.41 5.85
N ILE A 206 6.74 1.19 5.82
CA ILE A 206 6.12 -0.12 6.08
C ILE A 206 5.76 -0.85 4.78
N GLY A 207 5.28 -0.13 3.77
CA GLY A 207 4.89 -0.69 2.48
C GLY A 207 6.06 -1.24 1.66
N LYS A 208 5.72 -1.82 0.50
CA LYS A 208 6.67 -2.42 -0.46
C LYS A 208 7.45 -1.36 -1.25
#